data_3728d5c95331676c920b3a25d4f99fd7
#
_entry.id   3728d5c95331676c920b3a25d4f99fd7
#
_cell.length_a   1.000
_cell.length_b   1.000
_cell.length_c   1.000
_cell.angle_alpha   90.00
_cell.angle_beta   90.00
_cell.angle_gamma   90.00
#
_symmetry.space_group_name_H-M   'P 1'
#
loop_
_entity.id
_entity.type
_entity.pdbx_description
1 polymer ?
#
loop_
_entity_poly.entity_id
_entity_poly.type
_entity_poly.pdbx_seq_one_letter_code
_entity_poly.pdbx_strand_id
1 'polypeptide(L)'
;MDHRRIRYAFRKGSEQVNLYAPGSEVDILIDPLELHDAERALREQGFHWLDAPGCPRHRFYLAFDRGRWLKIDAKLARGSGVTTRSGRPWKAAEQLATALAQRRPLGLRRAGPVVALLGPDGAGKGTIIEALRERIPVGLSVVYLGERRPRGTSGPRVRARVSALRECAFVMYRALRFWSLLLRGYLAAWSGHIVLCDRHPIEALAIRPRTSRSAAWLERVLFGRLMPWPDAVAVLDAPGEVLYARKREHSPNVLEHQRQRYRDTFVPRGARLISTTNGVEAAISEASALVWTALHERRRW
;
A
#
# COMPACT_ATOMS: atom_id res chain seq x y z
N MET A 1 6.26 20.71 19.10
CA MET A 1 7.66 20.46 19.52
C MET A 1 8.18 21.59 20.41
N ASP A 2 7.95 22.84 20.08
CA ASP A 2 8.44 23.98 20.87
C ASP A 2 7.97 23.97 22.32
N HIS A 3 6.70 23.67 22.60
CA HIS A 3 6.16 23.62 23.97
C HIS A 3 6.83 22.52 24.85
N ARG A 4 7.54 21.56 24.26
CA ARG A 4 8.24 20.49 24.98
C ARG A 4 9.75 20.70 25.04
N ARG A 5 10.27 21.85 24.57
CA ARG A 5 11.70 22.18 24.49
C ARG A 5 12.53 21.14 23.72
N ILE A 6 11.94 20.46 22.71
CA ILE A 6 12.61 19.50 21.84
C ILE A 6 13.53 20.27 20.90
N ARG A 7 14.80 19.89 20.84
CA ARG A 7 15.79 20.51 19.96
C ARG A 7 15.63 19.97 18.54
N TYR A 8 15.19 20.82 17.64
CA TYR A 8 15.11 20.52 16.22
C TYR A 8 15.47 21.77 15.40
N ALA A 9 15.82 21.58 14.16
CA ALA A 9 16.09 22.68 13.24
C ALA A 9 15.44 22.39 11.89
N PHE A 10 14.90 23.42 11.26
CA PHE A 10 14.44 23.32 9.88
C PHE A 10 15.62 23.24 8.93
N ARG A 11 15.52 22.40 7.90
CA ARG A 11 16.43 22.40 6.78
C ARG A 11 15.82 23.20 5.62
N LYS A 12 16.67 23.92 4.88
CA LYS A 12 16.27 24.66 3.65
C LYS A 12 15.19 25.75 3.85
N GLY A 13 15.29 26.56 4.88
CA GLY A 13 14.46 27.77 5.02
C GLY A 13 12.96 27.51 5.14
N SER A 14 12.58 26.37 5.68
CA SER A 14 11.19 25.92 5.79
C SER A 14 10.41 26.52 6.97
N GLU A 15 10.83 27.67 7.50
CA GLU A 15 10.14 28.35 8.62
C GLU A 15 8.71 28.78 8.27
N GLN A 16 8.36 28.86 6.98
CA GLN A 16 7.04 29.29 6.50
C GLN A 16 6.37 28.23 5.61
N VAL A 17 6.68 26.95 5.77
CA VAL A 17 6.10 25.90 4.93
C VAL A 17 4.63 25.69 5.28
N ASN A 18 3.78 25.91 4.31
CA ASN A 18 2.39 25.45 4.38
C ASN A 18 2.33 23.95 4.08
N LEU A 19 2.24 23.13 5.12
CA LEU A 19 2.11 21.66 4.99
C LEU A 19 0.92 21.22 4.11
N TYR A 20 -0.07 22.08 3.94
CA TYR A 20 -1.25 21.80 3.11
C TYR A 20 -1.07 22.18 1.63
N ALA A 21 0.06 22.77 1.25
CA ALA A 21 0.33 22.99 -0.18
C ALA A 21 0.61 21.64 -0.89
N PRO A 22 0.17 21.46 -2.14
CA PRO A 22 0.43 20.23 -2.89
C PRO A 22 1.94 19.94 -2.99
N GLY A 23 2.35 18.73 -2.61
CA GLY A 23 3.76 18.30 -2.66
C GLY A 23 4.65 18.95 -1.59
N SER A 24 4.09 19.67 -0.60
CA SER A 24 4.89 20.24 0.45
C SER A 24 5.46 19.17 1.38
N GLU A 25 6.73 19.33 1.68
CA GLU A 25 7.50 18.47 2.58
C GLU A 25 8.24 19.38 3.56
N VAL A 26 8.23 19.01 4.84
CA VAL A 26 9.02 19.70 5.86
C VAL A 26 10.23 18.87 6.21
N ASP A 27 11.39 19.41 5.90
CA ASP A 27 12.68 18.81 6.27
C ASP A 27 13.10 19.31 7.65
N ILE A 28 13.28 18.41 8.61
CA ILE A 28 13.77 18.75 9.94
C ILE A 28 15.02 17.95 10.32
N LEU A 29 15.86 18.55 11.15
CA LEU A 29 16.93 17.86 11.87
C LEU A 29 16.49 17.66 13.30
N ILE A 30 16.63 16.44 13.81
CA ILE A 30 16.29 16.10 15.21
C ILE A 30 17.58 15.63 15.90
N ASP A 31 17.77 16.10 17.14
CA ASP A 31 18.81 15.57 18.01
C ASP A 31 18.50 14.09 18.33
N PRO A 32 19.40 13.16 18.07
CA PRO A 32 19.17 11.75 18.36
C PRO A 32 18.77 11.46 19.80
N LEU A 33 19.23 12.25 20.77
CA LEU A 33 18.87 12.10 22.18
C LEU A 33 17.41 12.43 22.47
N GLU A 34 16.82 13.32 21.66
CA GLU A 34 15.44 13.77 21.82
C GLU A 34 14.47 13.10 20.84
N LEU A 35 14.97 12.10 20.09
CA LEU A 35 14.16 11.40 19.08
C LEU A 35 12.86 10.82 19.66
N HIS A 36 12.94 10.21 20.83
CA HIS A 36 11.78 9.58 21.47
C HIS A 36 10.69 10.59 21.83
N ASP A 37 11.09 11.76 22.34
CA ASP A 37 10.16 12.83 22.70
C ASP A 37 9.59 13.51 21.45
N ALA A 38 10.40 13.67 20.40
CA ALA A 38 9.95 14.14 19.10
C ALA A 38 8.92 13.17 18.47
N GLU A 39 9.19 11.86 18.51
CA GLU A 39 8.26 10.85 18.03
C GLU A 39 6.93 10.87 18.81
N ARG A 40 7.00 11.03 20.12
CA ARG A 40 5.80 11.15 20.96
C ARG A 40 5.00 12.39 20.59
N ALA A 41 5.65 13.55 20.48
CA ALA A 41 4.99 14.79 20.11
C ALA A 41 4.32 14.74 18.73
N LEU A 42 4.99 14.15 17.74
CA LEU A 42 4.44 13.97 16.40
C LEU A 42 3.27 12.98 16.39
N ARG A 43 3.37 11.90 17.16
CA ARG A 43 2.28 10.93 17.29
C ARG A 43 1.03 11.52 17.90
N GLU A 44 1.16 12.38 18.90
CA GLU A 44 0.03 13.10 19.52
C GLU A 44 -0.65 14.06 18.55
N GLN A 45 0.08 14.54 17.54
CA GLN A 45 -0.46 15.33 16.43
C GLN A 45 -0.98 14.47 15.26
N GLY A 46 -1.09 13.14 15.44
CA GLY A 46 -1.62 12.24 14.43
C GLY A 46 -0.61 11.80 13.37
N PHE A 47 0.68 12.12 13.52
CA PHE A 47 1.71 11.65 12.61
C PHE A 47 2.14 10.23 12.95
N HIS A 48 2.34 9.41 11.91
CA HIS A 48 2.91 8.08 11.99
C HIS A 48 4.25 8.04 11.27
N TRP A 49 5.25 7.42 11.90
CA TRP A 49 6.55 7.28 11.28
C TRP A 49 6.60 6.06 10.35
N LEU A 50 7.35 6.19 9.27
CA LEU A 50 7.69 5.14 8.33
C LEU A 50 9.19 5.17 8.09
N ASP A 51 9.83 3.98 8.05
CA ASP A 51 11.26 3.93 7.75
C ASP A 51 11.50 4.40 6.31
N ALA A 52 12.51 5.26 6.14
CA ALA A 52 12.89 5.74 4.82
C ALA A 52 13.68 4.63 4.08
N PRO A 53 13.19 4.13 2.93
CA PRO A 53 13.87 3.07 2.19
C PRO A 53 15.31 3.45 1.83
N GLY A 54 16.27 2.61 2.21
CA GLY A 54 17.68 2.83 1.91
C GLY A 54 18.39 3.94 2.69
N CYS A 55 17.70 4.63 3.61
CA CYS A 55 18.25 5.74 4.38
C CYS A 55 18.03 5.57 5.88
N PRO A 56 18.85 4.81 6.61
CA PRO A 56 18.64 4.46 8.02
C PRO A 56 18.62 5.66 8.98
N ARG A 57 19.09 6.83 8.53
CA ARG A 57 19.10 8.08 9.31
C ARG A 57 17.91 8.98 9.04
N HIS A 58 17.10 8.66 8.05
CA HIS A 58 15.89 9.39 7.72
C HIS A 58 14.68 8.65 8.29
N ARG A 59 13.72 9.41 8.77
CA ARG A 59 12.41 8.94 9.21
C ARG A 59 11.35 9.80 8.59
N PHE A 60 10.42 9.17 7.93
CA PHE A 60 9.26 9.86 7.40
C PHE A 60 8.15 9.83 8.44
N TYR A 61 7.59 10.99 8.75
CA TYR A 61 6.39 11.08 9.55
C TYR A 61 5.26 11.53 8.64
N LEU A 62 4.22 10.71 8.58
CA LEU A 62 3.07 10.89 7.71
C LEU A 62 1.84 11.17 8.54
N ALA A 63 0.99 12.07 8.06
CA ALA A 63 -0.37 12.22 8.51
C ALA A 63 -1.29 12.32 7.30
N PHE A 64 -2.57 12.03 7.51
CA PHE A 64 -3.60 12.20 6.49
C PHE A 64 -4.72 13.03 7.10
N ASP A 65 -4.86 14.28 6.62
CA ASP A 65 -5.86 15.22 7.11
C ASP A 65 -6.59 15.89 5.95
N ARG A 66 -7.90 16.04 6.06
CA ARG A 66 -8.77 16.69 5.07
C ARG A 66 -8.54 16.20 3.63
N GLY A 67 -8.33 14.89 3.46
CA GLY A 67 -8.11 14.28 2.15
C GLY A 67 -6.68 14.46 1.58
N ARG A 68 -5.73 14.98 2.36
CA ARG A 68 -4.36 15.26 1.93
C ARG A 68 -3.33 14.52 2.78
N TRP A 69 -2.26 14.13 2.12
CA TRP A 69 -1.10 13.57 2.78
C TRP A 69 -0.16 14.68 3.24
N LEU A 70 0.28 14.59 4.50
CA LEU A 70 1.26 15.48 5.09
C LEU A 70 2.53 14.68 5.36
N LYS A 71 3.71 15.23 5.03
CA LYS A 71 4.99 14.55 5.21
C LYS A 71 5.99 15.44 5.93
N ILE A 72 6.65 14.86 6.93
CA ILE A 72 7.85 15.44 7.55
C ILE A 72 9.00 14.47 7.31
N ASP A 73 10.07 14.93 6.66
CA ASP A 73 11.33 14.21 6.54
C ASP A 73 12.24 14.62 7.69
N ALA A 74 12.36 13.74 8.67
CA ALA A 74 13.23 13.95 9.80
C ALA A 74 14.56 13.21 9.60
N LYS A 75 15.66 13.97 9.65
CA LYS A 75 17.00 13.45 9.64
C LYS A 75 17.62 13.54 11.03
N LEU A 76 18.27 12.48 11.46
CA LEU A 76 19.05 12.51 12.70
C LEU A 76 20.33 13.31 12.49
N ALA A 77 20.54 14.34 13.30
CA ALA A 77 21.73 15.17 13.24
C ALA A 77 22.99 14.33 13.43
N ARG A 78 24.04 14.59 12.65
CA ARG A 78 25.39 14.14 12.95
C ARG A 78 25.94 15.08 14.01
N GLY A 79 26.44 14.55 15.14
CA GLY A 79 26.99 15.36 16.23
C GLY A 79 27.82 16.54 15.73
N SER A 80 27.48 17.73 16.14
CA SER A 80 28.05 19.07 15.86
C SER A 80 27.26 20.03 14.97
N GLY A 81 26.13 19.63 14.40
CA GLY A 81 25.34 20.53 13.53
C GLY A 81 24.26 21.36 14.25
N VAL A 82 23.83 20.95 15.43
CA VAL A 82 22.98 21.76 16.31
C VAL A 82 23.88 22.33 17.37
N THR A 83 24.29 23.58 17.23
CA THR A 83 25.12 24.28 18.20
C THR A 83 24.38 24.45 19.51
N THR A 84 24.47 23.45 20.37
CA THR A 84 24.27 23.67 21.79
C THR A 84 25.57 24.18 22.39
N ARG A 85 25.47 25.21 23.17
CA ARG A 85 26.55 25.94 23.85
C ARG A 85 27.41 25.13 24.82
N SER A 86 27.46 23.80 24.74
CA SER A 86 28.31 22.96 25.58
C SER A 86 29.19 22.06 24.71
N GLY A 87 30.42 22.50 24.52
CA GLY A 87 31.45 21.75 23.80
C GLY A 87 31.92 20.53 24.58
N ARG A 88 31.31 19.37 24.31
CA ARG A 88 31.87 18.07 24.70
C ARG A 88 31.83 17.12 23.48
N PRO A 89 32.90 16.33 23.26
CA PRO A 89 33.01 15.43 22.13
C PRO A 89 32.09 14.23 22.33
N TRP A 90 31.05 14.13 21.53
CA TRP A 90 30.03 13.09 21.64
C TRP A 90 30.09 12.02 20.53
N LYS A 91 31.19 11.98 19.78
CA LYS A 91 31.41 11.01 18.68
C LYS A 91 31.16 9.54 19.04
N ALA A 92 31.48 9.13 20.25
CA ALA A 92 31.32 7.76 20.70
C ALA A 92 29.83 7.39 20.97
N ALA A 93 29.06 8.29 21.58
CA ALA A 93 27.64 8.09 21.82
C ALA A 93 26.84 8.06 20.51
N GLU A 94 27.25 8.85 19.52
CA GLU A 94 26.63 8.88 18.19
C GLU A 94 26.89 7.58 17.42
N GLN A 95 28.10 7.03 17.50
CA GLN A 95 28.41 5.73 16.88
C GLN A 95 27.63 4.61 17.55
N LEU A 96 27.48 4.63 18.87
CA LEU A 96 26.69 3.64 19.60
C LEU A 96 25.18 3.77 19.31
N ALA A 97 24.64 4.97 19.29
CA ALA A 97 23.24 5.22 18.95
C ALA A 97 22.92 4.85 17.50
N THR A 98 23.84 5.12 16.56
CA THR A 98 23.72 4.71 15.16
C THR A 98 23.82 3.19 15.02
N ALA A 99 24.74 2.53 15.75
CA ALA A 99 24.88 1.09 15.75
C ALA A 99 23.68 0.38 16.40
N LEU A 100 23.10 0.95 17.46
CA LEU A 100 21.88 0.43 18.10
C LEU A 100 20.63 0.66 17.23
N ALA A 101 20.55 1.80 16.54
CA ALA A 101 19.47 2.06 15.57
C ALA A 101 19.56 1.14 14.34
N GLN A 102 20.78 0.75 13.93
CA GLN A 102 21.03 -0.22 12.87
C GLN A 102 20.80 -1.67 13.30
N ARG A 103 20.90 -1.97 14.60
CA ARG A 103 20.64 -3.29 15.18
C ARG A 103 19.18 -3.52 15.56
N ARG A 104 18.23 -2.81 14.96
CA ARG A 104 16.86 -3.30 15.03
C ARG A 104 16.84 -4.69 14.43
N PRO A 105 16.47 -5.74 15.21
CA PRO A 105 16.23 -7.04 14.62
C PRO A 105 15.32 -6.80 13.46
N LEU A 106 15.57 -7.47 12.33
CA LEU A 106 14.61 -7.60 11.22
C LEU A 106 13.28 -7.97 11.87
N GLY A 107 12.53 -6.96 12.26
CA GLY A 107 11.27 -7.17 12.93
C GLY A 107 10.44 -7.98 11.96
N LEU A 108 9.86 -9.08 12.41
CA LEU A 108 8.94 -9.93 11.64
C LEU A 108 7.75 -9.14 11.06
N ARG A 109 7.64 -7.85 11.38
CA ARG A 109 6.59 -6.93 10.93
C ARG A 109 7.10 -6.03 9.81
N ARG A 110 6.40 -6.07 8.69
CA ARG A 110 6.62 -5.17 7.56
C ARG A 110 6.44 -3.72 7.98
N ALA A 111 7.25 -2.81 7.48
CA ALA A 111 7.13 -1.39 7.79
C ALA A 111 5.96 -0.73 7.05
N GLY A 112 5.72 -1.11 5.76
CA GLY A 112 4.64 -0.59 4.94
C GLY A 112 3.44 -1.54 4.80
N PRO A 113 2.22 -1.01 4.55
CA PRO A 113 1.02 -1.81 4.29
C PRO A 113 1.01 -2.38 2.89
N VAL A 114 0.27 -3.49 2.71
CA VAL A 114 -0.08 -4.07 1.41
C VAL A 114 -1.58 -3.88 1.21
N VAL A 115 -1.96 -3.11 0.22
CA VAL A 115 -3.36 -2.78 -0.08
C VAL A 115 -3.74 -3.33 -1.45
N ALA A 116 -4.83 -4.08 -1.55
CA ALA A 116 -5.32 -4.62 -2.80
C ALA A 116 -6.48 -3.81 -3.37
N LEU A 117 -6.39 -3.47 -4.65
CA LEU A 117 -7.45 -2.85 -5.43
C LEU A 117 -8.10 -3.91 -6.32
N LEU A 118 -9.34 -4.26 -6.01
CA LEU A 118 -10.12 -5.27 -6.70
C LEU A 118 -11.27 -4.62 -7.47
N GLY A 119 -11.86 -5.36 -8.40
CA GLY A 119 -13.04 -4.91 -9.13
C GLY A 119 -13.03 -5.35 -10.59
N PRO A 120 -14.19 -5.28 -11.28
CA PRO A 120 -14.31 -5.65 -12.69
C PRO A 120 -13.43 -4.83 -13.62
N ASP A 121 -13.31 -5.26 -14.88
CA ASP A 121 -12.64 -4.48 -15.90
C ASP A 121 -13.45 -3.20 -16.19
N GLY A 122 -12.77 -2.06 -16.35
CA GLY A 122 -13.41 -0.75 -16.47
C GLY A 122 -13.71 -0.04 -15.13
N ALA A 123 -13.46 -0.67 -13.98
CA ALA A 123 -13.74 -0.05 -12.67
C ALA A 123 -12.78 1.10 -12.27
N GLY A 124 -11.76 1.41 -13.07
CA GLY A 124 -10.88 2.57 -12.82
C GLY A 124 -9.65 2.26 -11.94
N LYS A 125 -9.29 0.97 -11.74
CA LYS A 125 -8.12 0.58 -10.92
C LYS A 125 -6.85 1.31 -11.29
N GLY A 126 -6.49 1.32 -12.57
CA GLY A 126 -5.27 1.97 -13.06
C GLY A 126 -5.24 3.47 -12.79
N THR A 127 -6.37 4.16 -13.01
CA THR A 127 -6.51 5.59 -12.73
C THR A 127 -6.29 5.92 -11.26
N ILE A 128 -6.89 5.12 -10.37
CA ILE A 128 -6.72 5.32 -8.92
C ILE A 128 -5.29 5.02 -8.49
N ILE A 129 -4.66 3.95 -9.01
CA ILE A 129 -3.28 3.60 -8.70
C ILE A 129 -2.32 4.73 -9.11
N GLU A 130 -2.50 5.30 -10.31
CA GLU A 130 -1.66 6.38 -10.80
C GLU A 130 -1.83 7.65 -9.97
N ALA A 131 -3.07 8.02 -9.64
CA ALA A 131 -3.35 9.15 -8.76
C ALA A 131 -2.78 8.96 -7.33
N LEU A 132 -2.85 7.74 -6.78
CA LEU A 132 -2.23 7.43 -5.49
C LEU A 132 -0.70 7.51 -5.55
N ARG A 133 -0.10 7.13 -6.70
CA ARG A 133 1.34 7.26 -6.91
C ARG A 133 1.82 8.72 -6.88
N GLU A 134 1.02 9.62 -7.42
CA GLU A 134 1.33 11.05 -7.42
C GLU A 134 1.09 11.72 -6.05
N ARG A 135 0.10 11.23 -5.30
CA ARG A 135 -0.35 11.87 -4.04
C ARG A 135 0.35 11.36 -2.79
N ILE A 136 0.75 10.09 -2.78
CA ILE A 136 1.42 9.49 -1.61
C ILE A 136 2.88 9.94 -1.61
N PRO A 137 3.32 10.70 -0.60
CA PRO A 137 4.64 11.36 -0.61
C PRO A 137 5.78 10.46 -0.13
N VAL A 138 5.61 9.14 -0.21
CA VAL A 138 6.61 8.13 0.19
C VAL A 138 6.74 7.03 -0.86
N GLY A 139 7.75 6.19 -0.72
CA GLY A 139 7.99 5.09 -1.64
C GLY A 139 6.75 4.20 -1.80
N LEU A 140 6.23 4.13 -3.02
CA LEU A 140 5.08 3.32 -3.39
C LEU A 140 5.51 2.27 -4.41
N SER A 141 5.21 1.00 -4.12
CA SER A 141 5.46 -0.12 -5.00
C SER A 141 4.13 -0.67 -5.54
N VAL A 142 4.02 -0.79 -6.85
CA VAL A 142 2.82 -1.36 -7.48
C VAL A 142 3.13 -2.77 -7.97
N VAL A 143 2.33 -3.74 -7.53
CA VAL A 143 2.43 -5.13 -7.95
C VAL A 143 1.22 -5.49 -8.80
N TYR A 144 1.43 -5.73 -10.09
CA TYR A 144 0.37 -6.17 -10.99
C TYR A 144 0.22 -7.70 -10.92
N LEU A 145 -0.91 -8.15 -10.42
CA LEU A 145 -1.25 -9.57 -10.24
C LEU A 145 -2.34 -10.05 -11.20
N GLY A 146 -2.60 -9.28 -12.26
CA GLY A 146 -3.51 -9.67 -13.32
C GLY A 146 -2.93 -10.74 -14.25
N GLU A 147 -3.80 -11.41 -14.99
CA GLU A 147 -3.37 -12.27 -16.08
C GLU A 147 -3.05 -11.43 -17.31
N ARG A 148 -1.82 -11.54 -17.79
CA ARG A 148 -1.48 -11.03 -19.13
C ARG A 148 -2.17 -11.92 -20.16
N ARG A 149 -3.28 -11.45 -20.75
CA ARG A 149 -3.84 -12.10 -21.93
C ARG A 149 -2.90 -11.87 -23.11
N PRO A 150 -2.55 -12.89 -23.88
CA PRO A 150 -1.87 -12.67 -25.16
C PRO A 150 -2.75 -11.77 -26.03
N ARG A 151 -2.18 -10.68 -26.56
CA ARG A 151 -2.86 -9.83 -27.52
C ARG A 151 -3.27 -10.69 -28.73
N GLY A 152 -4.55 -10.73 -29.05
CA GLY A 152 -5.07 -11.40 -30.26
C GLY A 152 -5.99 -12.60 -30.05
N THR A 153 -6.29 -13.02 -28.81
CA THR A 153 -7.22 -14.14 -28.55
C THR A 153 -8.62 -13.68 -28.14
N SER A 154 -9.28 -12.90 -28.96
CA SER A 154 -10.67 -12.45 -28.75
C SER A 154 -11.73 -13.37 -29.37
N GLY A 155 -11.51 -14.67 -29.46
CA GLY A 155 -12.50 -15.64 -29.91
C GLY A 155 -13.24 -16.34 -28.76
N PRO A 156 -14.49 -16.78 -28.94
CA PRO A 156 -15.17 -17.65 -27.99
C PRO A 156 -14.32 -18.92 -27.83
N ARG A 157 -13.72 -19.11 -26.65
CA ARG A 157 -13.03 -20.36 -26.37
C ARG A 157 -14.05 -21.48 -26.32
N VAL A 158 -14.09 -22.30 -27.35
CA VAL A 158 -14.70 -23.62 -27.28
C VAL A 158 -14.11 -24.30 -26.02
N ARG A 159 -14.97 -24.60 -25.04
CA ARG A 159 -14.59 -25.32 -23.82
C ARG A 159 -14.26 -26.76 -24.21
N ALA A 160 -13.05 -26.98 -24.74
CA ALA A 160 -12.52 -28.33 -24.82
C ALA A 160 -12.50 -28.89 -23.38
N ARG A 161 -12.94 -30.13 -23.19
CA ARG A 161 -12.82 -30.84 -21.91
C ARG A 161 -11.34 -30.92 -21.52
N VAL A 162 -10.87 -29.95 -20.79
CA VAL A 162 -9.52 -29.94 -20.22
C VAL A 162 -9.51 -30.94 -19.09
N SER A 163 -8.54 -31.87 -19.09
CA SER A 163 -8.41 -32.85 -18.00
C SER A 163 -8.24 -32.16 -16.66
N ALA A 164 -8.80 -32.73 -15.59
CA ALA A 164 -8.69 -32.19 -14.23
C ALA A 164 -7.21 -32.00 -13.83
N LEU A 165 -6.32 -32.85 -14.26
CA LEU A 165 -4.88 -32.76 -14.02
C LEU A 165 -4.29 -31.50 -14.65
N ARG A 166 -4.67 -31.18 -15.90
CA ARG A 166 -4.20 -29.96 -16.58
C ARG A 166 -4.71 -28.69 -15.93
N GLU A 167 -5.96 -28.70 -15.44
CA GLU A 167 -6.51 -27.57 -14.65
C GLU A 167 -5.74 -27.40 -13.33
N CYS A 168 -5.47 -28.48 -12.60
CA CYS A 168 -4.68 -28.44 -11.37
C CYS A 168 -3.26 -27.92 -11.62
N ALA A 169 -2.58 -28.42 -12.65
CA ALA A 169 -1.25 -27.94 -13.03
C ALA A 169 -1.25 -26.44 -13.35
N PHE A 170 -2.28 -25.96 -14.03
CA PHE A 170 -2.44 -24.53 -14.32
C PHE A 170 -2.68 -23.70 -13.04
N VAL A 171 -3.46 -24.19 -12.09
CA VAL A 171 -3.67 -23.55 -10.78
C VAL A 171 -2.36 -23.47 -10.01
N MET A 172 -1.58 -24.56 -9.97
CA MET A 172 -0.26 -24.58 -9.33
C MET A 172 0.72 -23.58 -9.97
N TYR A 173 0.83 -23.56 -11.30
CA TYR A 173 1.64 -22.59 -12.01
C TYR A 173 1.27 -21.14 -11.65
N ARG A 174 -0.04 -20.84 -11.63
CA ARG A 174 -0.52 -19.51 -11.21
C ARG A 174 -0.14 -19.19 -9.77
N ALA A 175 -0.28 -20.16 -8.88
CA ALA A 175 0.07 -19.98 -7.48
C ALA A 175 1.56 -19.63 -7.32
N LEU A 176 2.46 -20.38 -7.94
CA LEU A 176 3.90 -20.12 -7.92
C LEU A 176 4.24 -18.73 -8.49
N ARG A 177 3.62 -18.37 -9.62
CA ARG A 177 3.80 -17.04 -10.22
C ARG A 177 3.33 -15.92 -9.28
N PHE A 178 2.18 -16.05 -8.67
CA PHE A 178 1.65 -15.05 -7.75
C PHE A 178 2.49 -14.95 -6.48
N TRP A 179 2.95 -16.08 -5.94
CA TRP A 179 3.88 -16.09 -4.82
C TRP A 179 5.17 -15.33 -5.12
N SER A 180 5.76 -15.52 -6.29
CA SER A 180 6.98 -14.81 -6.68
C SER A 180 6.78 -13.29 -6.80
N LEU A 181 5.62 -12.87 -7.32
CA LEU A 181 5.28 -11.44 -7.44
C LEU A 181 4.94 -10.82 -6.08
N LEU A 182 4.15 -11.53 -5.25
CA LEU A 182 3.82 -11.08 -3.90
C LEU A 182 5.06 -10.99 -3.03
N LEU A 183 5.99 -11.94 -3.11
CA LEU A 183 7.25 -11.89 -2.36
C LEU A 183 8.01 -10.59 -2.63
N ARG A 184 8.08 -10.14 -3.90
CA ARG A 184 8.68 -8.84 -4.24
C ARG A 184 7.93 -7.67 -3.59
N GLY A 185 6.60 -7.71 -3.60
CA GLY A 185 5.78 -6.71 -2.91
C GLY A 185 6.03 -6.71 -1.40
N TYR A 186 6.06 -7.88 -0.78
CA TYR A 186 6.34 -7.98 0.66
C TYR A 186 7.74 -7.52 1.04
N LEU A 187 8.76 -7.80 0.21
CA LEU A 187 10.12 -7.29 0.40
C LEU A 187 10.14 -5.76 0.32
N ALA A 188 9.41 -5.17 -0.63
CA ALA A 188 9.25 -3.72 -0.69
C ALA A 188 8.54 -3.17 0.55
N ALA A 189 7.48 -3.84 1.05
CA ALA A 189 6.80 -3.45 2.26
C ALA A 189 7.71 -3.53 3.51
N TRP A 190 8.59 -4.52 3.58
CA TRP A 190 9.59 -4.60 4.66
C TRP A 190 10.61 -3.48 4.60
N SER A 191 10.96 -2.99 3.42
CA SER A 191 11.85 -1.84 3.26
C SER A 191 11.16 -0.47 3.43
N GLY A 192 9.88 -0.45 3.84
CA GLY A 192 9.16 0.79 4.15
C GLY A 192 8.30 1.36 3.02
N HIS A 193 8.16 0.65 1.89
CA HIS A 193 7.26 1.08 0.83
C HIS A 193 5.80 0.74 1.15
N ILE A 194 4.89 1.60 0.75
CA ILE A 194 3.47 1.26 0.63
C ILE A 194 3.31 0.39 -0.62
N VAL A 195 2.64 -0.75 -0.51
CA VAL A 195 2.46 -1.66 -1.64
C VAL A 195 1.01 -1.65 -2.08
N LEU A 196 0.78 -1.30 -3.34
CA LEU A 196 -0.53 -1.41 -3.99
C LEU A 196 -0.53 -2.63 -4.92
N CYS A 197 -1.46 -3.55 -4.68
CA CYS A 197 -1.70 -4.67 -5.58
C CYS A 197 -2.80 -4.29 -6.58
N ASP A 198 -2.44 -4.14 -7.87
CA ASP A 198 -3.43 -4.09 -8.95
C ASP A 198 -3.89 -5.52 -9.20
N ARG A 199 -5.09 -5.83 -8.73
CA ARG A 199 -5.64 -7.17 -8.54
C ARG A 199 -4.93 -7.94 -7.42
N HIS A 200 -5.52 -9.03 -6.97
CA HIS A 200 -4.92 -9.93 -5.99
C HIS A 200 -5.41 -11.35 -6.25
N PRO A 201 -4.61 -12.39 -5.94
CA PRO A 201 -5.03 -13.79 -6.15
C PRO A 201 -6.35 -14.17 -5.48
N ILE A 202 -6.73 -13.49 -4.38
CA ILE A 202 -8.02 -13.69 -3.71
C ILE A 202 -9.22 -13.41 -4.63
N GLU A 203 -9.07 -12.67 -5.74
CA GLU A 203 -10.13 -12.50 -6.75
C GLU A 203 -10.64 -13.84 -7.30
N ALA A 204 -9.83 -14.90 -7.25
CA ALA A 204 -10.25 -16.23 -7.65
C ALA A 204 -11.45 -16.75 -6.82
N LEU A 205 -11.64 -16.23 -5.60
CA LEU A 205 -12.80 -16.56 -4.76
C LEU A 205 -14.12 -16.01 -5.33
N ALA A 206 -14.05 -14.90 -6.06
CA ALA A 206 -15.24 -14.23 -6.62
C ALA A 206 -15.53 -14.62 -8.08
N ILE A 207 -14.52 -14.79 -8.94
CA ILE A 207 -14.73 -14.67 -10.38
C ILE A 207 -14.65 -15.99 -11.15
N ARG A 208 -14.04 -17.06 -10.64
CA ARG A 208 -13.71 -18.23 -11.48
C ARG A 208 -14.32 -19.52 -11.03
N PRO A 209 -15.45 -19.92 -11.65
CA PRO A 209 -15.86 -21.31 -11.57
C PRO A 209 -14.86 -22.18 -12.37
N ARG A 210 -14.20 -23.11 -11.70
CA ARG A 210 -13.45 -24.19 -12.37
C ARG A 210 -14.43 -25.27 -12.82
N THR A 211 -14.09 -25.95 -13.92
CA THR A 211 -14.88 -27.06 -14.41
C THR A 211 -14.63 -28.32 -13.57
N SER A 212 -13.41 -28.52 -13.12
CA SER A 212 -13.00 -29.63 -12.27
C SER A 212 -13.16 -29.29 -10.78
N ARG A 213 -13.78 -30.19 -10.00
CA ARG A 213 -13.93 -30.07 -8.54
C ARG A 213 -12.57 -30.02 -7.82
N SER A 214 -11.61 -30.84 -8.27
CA SER A 214 -10.26 -30.87 -7.71
C SER A 214 -9.50 -29.55 -7.92
N ALA A 215 -9.58 -28.98 -9.12
CA ALA A 215 -8.96 -27.69 -9.42
C ALA A 215 -9.64 -26.57 -8.65
N ALA A 216 -10.96 -26.60 -8.49
CA ALA A 216 -11.70 -25.61 -7.69
C ALA A 216 -11.36 -25.71 -6.19
N TRP A 217 -11.18 -26.91 -5.67
CA TRP A 217 -10.71 -27.12 -4.31
C TRP A 217 -9.28 -26.58 -4.12
N LEU A 218 -8.37 -26.95 -5.02
CA LEU A 218 -6.98 -26.52 -5.00
C LEU A 218 -6.87 -25.00 -5.07
N GLU A 219 -7.65 -24.36 -5.92
CA GLU A 219 -7.68 -22.88 -6.05
C GLU A 219 -8.15 -22.21 -4.74
N ARG A 220 -9.19 -22.75 -4.09
CA ARG A 220 -9.65 -22.24 -2.78
C ARG A 220 -8.60 -22.40 -1.69
N VAL A 221 -7.88 -23.51 -1.65
CA VAL A 221 -6.82 -23.75 -0.67
C VAL A 221 -5.65 -22.79 -0.94
N LEU A 222 -5.14 -22.75 -2.17
CA LEU A 222 -3.94 -21.96 -2.50
C LEU A 222 -4.20 -20.46 -2.39
N PHE A 223 -5.32 -19.97 -2.92
CA PHE A 223 -5.60 -18.53 -2.96
C PHE A 223 -6.46 -18.03 -1.80
N GLY A 224 -7.25 -18.88 -1.19
CA GLY A 224 -8.10 -18.50 -0.08
C GLY A 224 -7.47 -18.69 1.31
N ARG A 225 -6.57 -19.67 1.47
CA ARG A 225 -5.96 -19.99 2.77
C ARG A 225 -4.46 -19.78 2.84
N LEU A 226 -3.72 -20.16 1.79
CA LEU A 226 -2.25 -20.13 1.81
C LEU A 226 -1.68 -18.82 1.30
N MET A 227 -2.39 -18.08 0.43
CA MET A 227 -1.95 -16.74 0.03
C MET A 227 -2.12 -15.77 1.18
N PRO A 228 -1.09 -14.95 1.46
CA PRO A 228 -1.21 -13.93 2.47
C PRO A 228 -2.26 -12.89 2.05
N TRP A 229 -3.17 -12.57 2.97
CA TRP A 229 -4.16 -11.53 2.76
C TRP A 229 -3.51 -10.15 2.81
N PRO A 230 -3.97 -9.20 1.97
CA PRO A 230 -3.54 -7.82 2.09
C PRO A 230 -4.03 -7.20 3.39
N ASP A 231 -3.36 -6.15 3.85
CA ASP A 231 -3.74 -5.43 5.07
C ASP A 231 -5.07 -4.68 4.91
N ALA A 232 -5.38 -4.26 3.69
CA ALA A 232 -6.68 -3.70 3.34
C ALA A 232 -7.07 -4.07 1.90
N VAL A 233 -8.37 -4.13 1.65
CA VAL A 233 -8.96 -4.43 0.34
C VAL A 233 -9.93 -3.32 -0.04
N ALA A 234 -9.75 -2.72 -1.21
CA ALA A 234 -10.74 -1.87 -1.86
C ALA A 234 -11.42 -2.63 -2.99
N VAL A 235 -12.74 -2.64 -3.01
CA VAL A 235 -13.54 -3.09 -4.14
C VAL A 235 -14.07 -1.87 -4.87
N LEU A 236 -13.57 -1.64 -6.09
CA LEU A 236 -14.03 -0.54 -6.94
C LEU A 236 -15.34 -0.92 -7.60
N ASP A 237 -16.34 -0.09 -7.40
CA ASP A 237 -17.72 -0.35 -7.74
C ASP A 237 -18.27 0.66 -8.77
N ALA A 238 -18.86 0.14 -9.84
CA ALA A 238 -19.64 0.90 -10.80
C ALA A 238 -20.67 -0.03 -11.45
N PRO A 239 -21.85 0.49 -11.87
CA PRO A 239 -22.84 -0.27 -12.62
C PRO A 239 -22.27 -0.91 -13.88
N GLY A 240 -22.77 -2.08 -14.26
CA GLY A 240 -22.28 -2.84 -15.42
C GLY A 240 -22.31 -2.06 -16.73
N GLU A 241 -23.30 -1.18 -16.92
CA GLU A 241 -23.40 -0.29 -18.08
C GLU A 241 -22.25 0.73 -18.12
N VAL A 242 -21.92 1.33 -16.98
CA VAL A 242 -20.81 2.29 -16.84
C VAL A 242 -19.48 1.60 -17.10
N LEU A 243 -19.30 0.38 -16.56
CA LEU A 243 -18.11 -0.43 -16.81
C LEU A 243 -17.95 -0.76 -18.30
N TYR A 244 -19.06 -1.11 -18.97
CA TYR A 244 -19.07 -1.40 -20.41
C TYR A 244 -18.76 -0.15 -21.25
N ALA A 245 -19.34 0.99 -20.89
CA ALA A 245 -19.05 2.24 -21.59
C ALA A 245 -17.56 2.64 -21.53
N ARG A 246 -16.89 2.34 -20.38
CA ARG A 246 -15.46 2.61 -20.19
C ARG A 246 -14.55 1.59 -20.88
N LYS A 247 -14.97 0.31 -20.91
CA LYS A 247 -14.14 -0.77 -21.45
C LYS A 247 -15.02 -1.89 -22.02
N ARG A 248 -15.18 -1.94 -23.33
CA ARG A 248 -16.07 -2.85 -24.05
C ARG A 248 -15.55 -4.29 -24.16
N GLU A 249 -15.04 -4.88 -23.07
CA GLU A 249 -14.48 -6.24 -23.08
C GLU A 249 -15.53 -7.33 -22.82
N HIS A 250 -16.58 -7.02 -22.06
CA HIS A 250 -17.65 -7.95 -21.69
C HIS A 250 -18.99 -7.24 -21.75
N SER A 251 -20.10 -7.97 -21.97
CA SER A 251 -21.44 -7.36 -21.97
C SER A 251 -21.79 -6.75 -20.59
N PRO A 252 -22.69 -5.74 -20.55
CA PRO A 252 -23.11 -5.09 -19.31
C PRO A 252 -23.61 -6.07 -18.26
N ASN A 253 -24.40 -7.07 -18.66
CA ASN A 253 -24.93 -8.10 -17.76
C ASN A 253 -23.82 -8.97 -17.12
N VAL A 254 -22.79 -9.32 -17.88
CA VAL A 254 -21.63 -10.06 -17.35
C VAL A 254 -20.85 -9.22 -16.37
N LEU A 255 -20.66 -7.94 -16.66
CA LEU A 255 -19.96 -7.00 -15.77
C LEU A 255 -20.76 -6.76 -14.49
N GLU A 256 -22.09 -6.61 -14.58
CA GLU A 256 -22.95 -6.46 -13.41
C GLU A 256 -22.92 -7.73 -12.51
N HIS A 257 -22.97 -8.90 -13.13
CA HIS A 257 -22.82 -10.16 -12.37
C HIS A 257 -21.44 -10.28 -11.70
N GLN A 258 -20.37 -9.86 -12.36
CA GLN A 258 -19.04 -9.81 -11.75
C GLN A 258 -19.01 -8.82 -10.58
N ARG A 259 -19.55 -7.60 -10.78
CA ARG A 259 -19.69 -6.57 -9.76
C ARG A 259 -20.33 -7.13 -8.50
N GLN A 260 -21.51 -7.77 -8.66
CA GLN A 260 -22.23 -8.35 -7.53
C GLN A 260 -21.41 -9.41 -6.81
N ARG A 261 -20.71 -10.29 -7.54
CA ARG A 261 -19.84 -11.29 -6.93
C ARG A 261 -18.69 -10.70 -6.13
N TYR A 262 -18.08 -9.61 -6.57
CA TYR A 262 -17.05 -8.90 -5.79
C TYR A 262 -17.65 -8.38 -4.48
N ARG A 263 -18.80 -7.75 -4.54
CA ARG A 263 -19.50 -7.23 -3.35
C ARG A 263 -19.82 -8.35 -2.38
N ASP A 264 -20.49 -9.39 -2.83
CA ASP A 264 -20.92 -10.52 -1.98
C ASP A 264 -19.75 -11.29 -1.37
N THR A 265 -18.62 -11.33 -2.08
CA THR A 265 -17.43 -12.05 -1.61
C THR A 265 -16.59 -11.25 -0.64
N PHE A 266 -16.34 -9.98 -0.91
CA PHE A 266 -15.31 -9.22 -0.20
C PHE A 266 -15.86 -8.23 0.82
N VAL A 267 -17.03 -7.63 0.60
CA VAL A 267 -17.61 -6.67 1.57
C VAL A 267 -17.89 -7.35 2.93
N PRO A 268 -18.47 -8.56 3.01
CA PRO A 268 -18.63 -9.25 4.28
C PRO A 268 -17.32 -9.64 4.98
N ARG A 269 -16.20 -9.59 4.25
CA ARG A 269 -14.84 -9.85 4.76
C ARG A 269 -14.07 -8.58 5.11
N GLY A 270 -14.76 -7.44 5.20
CA GLY A 270 -14.17 -6.17 5.60
C GLY A 270 -13.56 -5.34 4.45
N ALA A 271 -13.80 -5.70 3.19
CA ALA A 271 -13.35 -4.87 2.08
C ALA A 271 -14.14 -3.55 2.01
N ARG A 272 -13.44 -2.45 1.77
CA ARG A 272 -14.06 -1.14 1.53
C ARG A 272 -14.62 -1.08 0.12
N LEU A 273 -15.91 -0.80 0.01
CA LEU A 273 -16.55 -0.53 -1.26
C LEU A 273 -16.32 0.94 -1.64
N ILE A 274 -15.72 1.19 -2.79
CA ILE A 274 -15.43 2.54 -3.31
C ILE A 274 -16.19 2.75 -4.61
N SER A 275 -17.15 3.66 -4.60
CA SER A 275 -17.89 4.02 -5.81
C SER A 275 -17.02 4.86 -6.76
N THR A 276 -16.95 4.45 -8.01
CA THR A 276 -16.23 5.20 -9.05
C THR A 276 -17.16 6.00 -9.97
N THR A 277 -18.43 6.12 -9.61
CA THR A 277 -19.43 6.93 -10.30
C THR A 277 -19.63 8.31 -9.67
N ASN A 278 -19.26 8.47 -8.40
CA ASN A 278 -19.40 9.72 -7.65
C ASN A 278 -18.28 10.75 -7.93
N GLY A 279 -17.54 10.56 -9.02
CA GLY A 279 -16.39 11.38 -9.39
C GLY A 279 -15.05 10.70 -9.03
N VAL A 280 -14.09 10.95 -9.90
CA VAL A 280 -12.73 10.35 -9.76
C VAL A 280 -12.04 10.82 -8.48
N GLU A 281 -12.18 12.10 -8.13
CA GLU A 281 -11.58 12.70 -6.93
C GLU A 281 -12.11 12.08 -5.64
N ALA A 282 -13.41 11.83 -5.55
CA ALA A 282 -14.02 11.18 -4.39
C ALA A 282 -13.45 9.76 -4.21
N ALA A 283 -13.37 8.98 -5.29
CA ALA A 283 -12.82 7.63 -5.27
C ALA A 283 -11.34 7.60 -4.87
N ILE A 284 -10.54 8.56 -5.35
CA ILE A 284 -9.12 8.69 -4.98
C ILE A 284 -8.98 9.07 -3.51
N SER A 285 -9.82 9.98 -3.00
CA SER A 285 -9.81 10.38 -1.59
C SER A 285 -10.16 9.18 -0.67
N GLU A 286 -11.19 8.41 -1.03
CA GLU A 286 -11.56 7.19 -0.29
C GLU A 286 -10.47 6.13 -0.32
N ALA A 287 -9.82 5.94 -1.48
CA ALA A 287 -8.69 5.01 -1.60
C ALA A 287 -7.49 5.48 -0.79
N SER A 288 -7.17 6.78 -0.77
CA SER A 288 -6.12 7.37 0.06
C SER A 288 -6.40 7.15 1.55
N ALA A 289 -7.65 7.39 1.98
CA ALA A 289 -8.06 7.15 3.37
C ALA A 289 -7.92 5.68 3.76
N LEU A 290 -8.24 4.74 2.86
CA LEU A 290 -8.04 3.30 3.10
C LEU A 290 -6.57 2.95 3.27
N VAL A 291 -5.69 3.47 2.42
CA VAL A 291 -4.23 3.27 2.53
C VAL A 291 -3.72 3.83 3.85
N TRP A 292 -4.20 5.01 4.25
CA TRP A 292 -3.87 5.60 5.53
C TRP A 292 -4.32 4.75 6.71
N THR A 293 -5.56 4.26 6.71
CA THR A 293 -6.10 3.37 7.74
C THR A 293 -5.26 2.10 7.85
N ALA A 294 -4.91 1.48 6.72
CA ALA A 294 -4.06 0.29 6.70
C ALA A 294 -2.66 0.55 7.29
N LEU A 295 -2.08 1.73 7.04
CA LEU A 295 -0.81 2.14 7.63
C LEU A 295 -0.94 2.35 9.14
N HIS A 296 -2.03 2.97 9.59
CA HIS A 296 -2.30 3.30 10.99
C HIS A 296 -2.59 2.05 11.84
N GLU A 297 -3.47 1.18 11.38
CA GLU A 297 -3.90 -0.01 12.12
C GLU A 297 -2.77 -1.02 12.31
N ARG A 298 -1.88 -1.17 11.34
CA ARG A 298 -0.71 -2.05 11.47
C ARG A 298 0.22 -1.70 12.62
N ARG A 299 0.19 -0.48 13.10
CA ARG A 299 1.10 0.00 14.15
C ARG A 299 0.49 0.03 15.54
N ARG A 300 -0.78 -0.32 15.65
CA ARG A 300 -1.45 -0.45 16.95
C ARG A 300 -1.13 -1.77 17.68
N TRP A 301 -0.41 -2.72 17.03
CA TRP A 301 -0.11 -4.05 17.60
C TRP A 301 1.37 -4.20 17.94
#